data_c0a216417aa8060cd799e87708b54f3a
#
_entry.id   c0a216417aa8060cd799e87708b54f3a
#
_cell.length_a   1.000
_cell.length_b   1.000
_cell.length_c   1.000
_cell.angle_alpha   90.00
_cell.angle_beta   90.00
_cell.angle_gamma   90.00
#
_symmetry.space_group_name_H-M   'P 1'
#
loop_
_entity.id
_entity.type
_entity.pdbx_description
1 polymer ?
#
loop_
_entity_poly.entity_id
_entity_poly.type
_entity_poly.pdbx_seq_one_letter_code
_entity_poly.pdbx_strand_id
1 'polypeptide(L)'
;MARNGSARSDGPALAVHGGAGRERGGERAARRAGVARAAEAGWGVLAAGGSALDAVIEAVAVLENDPHFNAGFGSVLTEDGRVELDASVMEGTGLRAGAVGAVTSVANPVRLARAVLDEGREVLLVGAPAATLARRHGLQRVAAEALVTPAARRRWERRDEAPGETVGAVARDARGAVAAATSTGGLAGKRRGRVGDSAVIGAGTYADDRVGAGSATGPGEAIIRIGLVRVALDHLAAARSATAAARSALAVLQARLGASAGLVLTDARGRLGVARTTPSMPVAVRRVGAARALLVD
;
A
#
# COMPACT_ATOMS: atom_id res chain seq x y z
N MET A 1 8.86 -33.20 -17.70
CA MET A 1 8.30 -33.08 -16.34
C MET A 1 9.08 -32.01 -15.60
N ALA A 2 8.65 -30.75 -15.69
CA ALA A 2 9.24 -29.65 -14.93
C ALA A 2 8.67 -29.68 -13.50
N ARG A 3 9.54 -29.94 -12.53
CA ARG A 3 9.21 -29.84 -11.10
C ARG A 3 8.94 -28.36 -10.78
N ASN A 4 7.66 -27.98 -10.70
CA ASN A 4 7.24 -26.75 -10.07
C ASN A 4 7.60 -26.83 -8.58
N GLY A 5 8.79 -26.36 -8.24
CA GLY A 5 9.20 -26.14 -6.87
C GLY A 5 8.37 -25.03 -6.26
N SER A 6 7.26 -25.35 -5.61
CA SER A 6 6.58 -24.41 -4.70
C SER A 6 7.57 -24.08 -3.59
N ALA A 7 8.11 -22.88 -3.66
CA ALA A 7 9.12 -22.41 -2.74
C ALA A 7 8.65 -22.56 -1.30
N ARG A 8 9.41 -23.30 -0.50
CA ARG A 8 9.38 -23.26 0.95
C ARG A 8 9.68 -21.84 1.38
N SER A 9 8.74 -21.19 2.06
CA SER A 9 9.02 -19.94 2.75
C SER A 9 8.33 -20.02 4.10
N ASP A 10 9.02 -20.38 5.14
CA ASP A 10 8.59 -20.23 6.53
C ASP A 10 9.51 -19.21 7.23
N GLY A 11 10.01 -18.23 6.48
CA GLY A 11 10.85 -17.14 6.96
C GLY A 11 10.26 -15.76 6.66
N PRO A 12 10.97 -14.70 7.06
CA PRO A 12 10.61 -13.33 6.72
C PRO A 12 10.45 -13.13 5.22
N ALA A 13 9.44 -12.35 4.85
CA ALA A 13 9.13 -12.01 3.47
C ALA A 13 8.50 -10.62 3.39
N LEU A 14 8.76 -9.91 2.30
CA LEU A 14 8.23 -8.55 2.04
C LEU A 14 7.92 -8.40 0.56
N ALA A 15 6.77 -7.82 0.24
CA ALA A 15 6.45 -7.31 -1.09
C ALA A 15 5.99 -5.87 -1.00
N VAL A 16 6.45 -5.04 -1.94
CA VAL A 16 6.16 -3.61 -2.03
C VAL A 16 5.67 -3.30 -3.43
N HIS A 17 4.57 -2.54 -3.55
CA HIS A 17 4.08 -2.05 -4.84
C HIS A 17 4.06 -0.53 -4.89
N GLY A 18 4.29 0.02 -6.08
CA GLY A 18 4.31 1.45 -6.35
C GLY A 18 3.08 1.96 -7.11
N GLY A 19 1.99 1.20 -7.12
CA GLY A 19 0.74 1.57 -7.80
C GLY A 19 0.53 0.87 -9.13
N ALA A 20 -0.74 0.57 -9.43
CA ALA A 20 -1.18 -0.11 -10.65
C ALA A 20 -1.84 0.88 -11.62
N GLY A 21 -1.35 0.94 -12.86
CA GLY A 21 -1.85 1.88 -13.85
C GLY A 21 -1.16 1.75 -15.21
N ARG A 22 -1.14 2.86 -15.95
CA ARG A 22 -0.29 3.00 -17.15
C ARG A 22 1.06 3.59 -16.75
N GLU A 23 2.12 3.08 -17.33
CA GLU A 23 3.44 3.70 -17.16
C GLU A 23 3.44 5.09 -17.80
N ARG A 24 3.99 6.05 -17.07
CA ARG A 24 4.24 7.39 -17.60
C ARG A 24 5.62 7.40 -18.24
N GLY A 25 5.70 7.98 -19.43
CA GLY A 25 6.96 8.03 -20.17
C GLY A 25 8.09 8.61 -19.33
N GLY A 26 9.23 7.92 -19.28
CA GLY A 26 10.44 8.34 -18.56
C GLY A 26 10.48 8.00 -17.06
N GLU A 27 9.37 7.68 -16.40
CA GLU A 27 9.33 7.43 -14.95
C GLU A 27 9.57 5.96 -14.55
N ARG A 28 9.53 5.03 -15.51
CA ARG A 28 9.64 3.58 -15.25
C ARG A 28 10.88 3.21 -14.43
N ALA A 29 12.04 3.68 -14.84
CA ALA A 29 13.30 3.36 -14.15
C ALA A 29 13.32 3.92 -12.72
N ALA A 30 12.88 5.17 -12.53
CA ALA A 30 12.81 5.83 -11.22
C ALA A 30 11.85 5.09 -10.28
N ARG A 31 10.66 4.71 -10.76
CA ARG A 31 9.66 3.98 -9.97
C ARG A 31 10.13 2.56 -9.61
N ARG A 32 10.78 1.83 -10.54
CA ARG A 32 11.39 0.53 -10.25
C ARG A 32 12.49 0.66 -9.20
N ALA A 33 13.35 1.67 -9.31
CA ALA A 33 14.36 1.96 -8.30
C ALA A 33 13.74 2.35 -6.94
N GLY A 34 12.63 3.10 -6.95
CA GLY A 34 11.90 3.50 -5.74
C GLY A 34 11.33 2.32 -4.98
N VAL A 35 10.61 1.41 -5.64
CA VAL A 35 10.09 0.20 -4.97
C VAL A 35 11.21 -0.73 -4.49
N ALA A 36 12.34 -0.77 -5.19
CA ALA A 36 13.50 -1.53 -4.73
C ALA A 36 14.11 -0.94 -3.46
N ARG A 37 14.30 0.41 -3.39
CA ARG A 37 14.75 1.08 -2.16
C ARG A 37 13.78 0.85 -1.00
N ALA A 38 12.49 0.95 -1.24
CA ALA A 38 11.46 0.72 -0.23
C ALA A 38 11.51 -0.72 0.29
N ALA A 39 11.68 -1.70 -0.59
CA ALA A 39 11.82 -3.10 -0.20
C ALA A 39 13.09 -3.36 0.61
N GLU A 40 14.22 -2.72 0.28
CA GLU A 40 15.45 -2.85 1.07
C GLU A 40 15.31 -2.18 2.45
N ALA A 41 14.65 -1.02 2.55
CA ALA A 41 14.39 -0.36 3.83
C ALA A 41 13.53 -1.23 4.76
N GLY A 42 12.38 -1.73 4.28
CA GLY A 42 11.53 -2.64 5.04
C GLY A 42 12.23 -3.97 5.38
N TRP A 43 13.06 -4.50 4.46
CA TRP A 43 13.85 -5.68 4.72
C TRP A 43 14.90 -5.46 5.81
N GLY A 44 15.53 -4.29 5.87
CA GLY A 44 16.46 -3.92 6.94
C GLY A 44 15.84 -4.09 8.33
N VAL A 45 14.56 -3.71 8.49
CA VAL A 45 13.81 -3.92 9.72
C VAL A 45 13.64 -5.41 10.03
N LEU A 46 13.20 -6.22 9.04
CA LEU A 46 13.01 -7.67 9.23
C LEU A 46 14.32 -8.41 9.52
N ALA A 47 15.39 -8.04 8.84
CA ALA A 47 16.71 -8.64 9.01
C ALA A 47 17.32 -8.34 10.40
N ALA A 48 16.97 -7.19 10.98
CA ALA A 48 17.33 -6.84 12.36
C ALA A 48 16.39 -7.46 13.42
N GLY A 49 15.46 -8.35 13.03
CA GLY A 49 14.51 -8.99 13.93
C GLY A 49 13.29 -8.13 14.31
N GLY A 50 13.07 -7.02 13.59
CA GLY A 50 11.92 -6.13 13.77
C GLY A 50 10.59 -6.78 13.34
N SER A 51 9.48 -6.10 13.64
CA SER A 51 8.13 -6.61 13.33
C SER A 51 7.76 -6.44 11.86
N ALA A 52 6.82 -7.29 11.39
CA ALA A 52 6.20 -7.13 10.08
C ALA A 52 5.54 -5.75 9.92
N LEU A 53 4.89 -5.26 10.98
CA LEU A 53 4.24 -3.95 11.01
C LEU A 53 5.26 -2.80 10.80
N ASP A 54 6.38 -2.81 11.53
CA ASP A 54 7.41 -1.78 11.37
C ASP A 54 8.05 -1.85 9.96
N ALA A 55 8.23 -3.04 9.41
CA ALA A 55 8.79 -3.24 8.08
C ALA A 55 7.91 -2.66 6.97
N VAL A 56 6.58 -2.89 7.00
CA VAL A 56 5.66 -2.33 5.99
C VAL A 56 5.55 -0.82 6.12
N ILE A 57 5.57 -0.28 7.33
CA ILE A 57 5.55 1.17 7.58
C ILE A 57 6.80 1.82 7.01
N GLU A 58 7.98 1.26 7.29
CA GLU A 58 9.24 1.81 6.77
C GLU A 58 9.29 1.77 5.24
N ALA A 59 8.87 0.65 4.63
CA ALA A 59 8.79 0.54 3.18
C ALA A 59 7.85 1.58 2.56
N VAL A 60 6.64 1.76 3.12
CA VAL A 60 5.67 2.73 2.61
C VAL A 60 6.14 4.16 2.83
N ALA A 61 6.77 4.47 3.98
CA ALA A 61 7.32 5.80 4.24
C ALA A 61 8.41 6.22 3.24
N VAL A 62 9.23 5.27 2.77
CA VAL A 62 10.18 5.53 1.67
C VAL A 62 9.46 5.96 0.39
N LEU A 63 8.34 5.33 0.06
CA LEU A 63 7.55 5.68 -1.13
C LEU A 63 6.79 7.01 -0.96
N GLU A 64 6.30 7.32 0.25
CA GLU A 64 5.69 8.62 0.57
C GLU A 64 6.67 9.79 0.43
N ASN A 65 7.96 9.53 0.65
CA ASN A 65 9.02 10.53 0.52
C ASN A 65 9.57 10.64 -0.92
N ASP A 66 9.14 9.78 -1.84
CA ASP A 66 9.59 9.78 -3.24
C ASP A 66 8.54 10.42 -4.16
N PRO A 67 8.83 11.57 -4.81
CA PRO A 67 7.86 12.30 -5.62
C PRO A 67 7.38 11.58 -6.90
N HIS A 68 7.93 10.43 -7.22
CA HIS A 68 7.48 9.60 -8.34
C HIS A 68 6.25 8.75 -8.03
N PHE A 69 5.80 8.73 -6.77
CA PHE A 69 4.62 7.97 -6.34
C PHE A 69 3.47 8.86 -5.90
N ASN A 70 2.25 8.39 -6.07
CA ASN A 70 1.05 9.10 -5.63
C ASN A 70 0.77 8.83 -4.14
N ALA A 71 1.69 9.24 -3.29
CA ALA A 71 1.60 9.16 -1.83
C ALA A 71 2.53 10.22 -1.23
N GLY A 72 2.18 10.81 -0.10
CA GLY A 72 3.00 11.85 0.53
C GLY A 72 3.36 12.99 -0.44
N PHE A 73 4.66 13.18 -0.70
CA PHE A 73 5.19 14.26 -1.55
C PHE A 73 4.85 14.16 -3.04
N GLY A 74 4.49 13.00 -3.55
CA GLY A 74 4.15 12.81 -4.98
C GLY A 74 2.66 12.87 -5.27
N SER A 75 1.85 13.15 -4.27
CA SER A 75 0.40 13.03 -4.32
C SER A 75 -0.26 13.92 -5.36
N VAL A 76 -1.31 13.39 -5.98
CA VAL A 76 -2.24 14.16 -6.82
C VAL A 76 -3.03 15.17 -5.98
N LEU A 77 -3.61 16.16 -6.65
CA LEU A 77 -4.34 17.24 -6.00
C LEU A 77 -5.85 17.04 -6.09
N THR A 78 -6.56 17.59 -5.13
CA THR A 78 -8.01 17.76 -5.12
C THR A 78 -8.48 18.71 -6.22
N GLU A 79 -9.79 18.80 -6.44
CA GLU A 79 -10.39 19.72 -7.43
C GLU A 79 -10.00 21.18 -7.21
N ASP A 80 -9.72 21.59 -5.96
CA ASP A 80 -9.30 22.94 -5.57
C ASP A 80 -7.76 23.07 -5.40
N GLY A 81 -6.98 22.10 -5.89
CA GLY A 81 -5.52 22.18 -5.96
C GLY A 81 -4.78 21.94 -4.65
N ARG A 82 -5.37 21.19 -3.69
CA ARG A 82 -4.77 20.85 -2.40
C ARG A 82 -4.37 19.38 -2.34
N VAL A 83 -3.48 19.04 -1.39
CA VAL A 83 -3.16 17.66 -1.05
C VAL A 83 -4.05 17.18 0.08
N GLU A 84 -4.68 16.04 -0.09
CA GLU A 84 -5.32 15.24 0.95
C GLU A 84 -4.87 13.79 0.81
N LEU A 85 -4.42 13.19 1.92
CA LEU A 85 -3.75 11.90 1.96
C LEU A 85 -4.59 10.89 2.74
N ASP A 86 -4.57 9.64 2.29
CA ASP A 86 -5.21 8.51 2.94
C ASP A 86 -4.16 7.42 3.19
N ALA A 87 -4.18 6.78 4.36
CA ALA A 87 -3.31 5.65 4.65
C ALA A 87 -3.93 4.72 5.69
N SER A 88 -3.52 3.47 5.66
CA SER A 88 -3.81 2.51 6.71
C SER A 88 -2.68 1.54 6.95
N VAL A 89 -2.66 0.99 8.16
CA VAL A 89 -1.82 -0.12 8.59
C VAL A 89 -2.67 -1.14 9.31
N MET A 90 -2.32 -2.42 9.16
CA MET A 90 -2.95 -3.49 9.92
C MET A 90 -1.94 -4.58 10.22
N GLU A 91 -1.96 -5.09 11.44
CA GLU A 91 -1.22 -6.30 11.82
C GLU A 91 -2.17 -7.48 12.03
N GLY A 92 -1.73 -8.67 11.66
CA GLY A 92 -2.50 -9.89 11.78
C GLY A 92 -2.68 -10.36 13.21
N THR A 93 -1.73 -10.02 14.10
CA THR A 93 -1.79 -10.33 15.52
C THR A 93 -2.86 -9.49 16.20
N GLY A 94 -3.92 -10.13 16.67
CA GLY A 94 -5.05 -9.44 17.30
C GLY A 94 -5.92 -8.59 16.35
N LEU A 95 -5.65 -8.60 15.04
CA LEU A 95 -6.39 -7.85 14.02
C LEU A 95 -6.41 -6.33 14.31
N ARG A 96 -5.34 -5.80 14.91
CA ARG A 96 -5.27 -4.36 15.21
C ARG A 96 -4.99 -3.57 13.94
N ALA A 97 -5.70 -2.47 13.78
CA ALA A 97 -5.59 -1.61 12.61
C ALA A 97 -5.64 -0.13 13.00
N GLY A 98 -5.04 0.71 12.17
CA GLY A 98 -5.13 2.14 12.25
C GLY A 98 -5.16 2.75 10.85
N ALA A 99 -6.00 3.75 10.66
CA ALA A 99 -6.19 4.39 9.37
C ALA A 99 -6.41 5.90 9.53
N VAL A 100 -6.03 6.64 8.49
CA VAL A 100 -6.30 8.07 8.38
C VAL A 100 -6.79 8.41 6.98
N GLY A 101 -7.71 9.37 6.89
CA GLY A 101 -8.24 9.85 5.62
C GLY A 101 -8.30 11.37 5.56
N ALA A 102 -8.18 11.91 4.35
CA ALA A 102 -8.25 13.35 4.07
C ALA A 102 -7.32 14.21 4.96
N VAL A 103 -6.10 13.70 5.27
CA VAL A 103 -5.11 14.44 6.06
C VAL A 103 -4.24 15.32 5.17
N THR A 104 -3.89 16.53 5.65
CA THR A 104 -3.33 17.57 4.78
C THR A 104 -1.91 18.02 5.12
N SER A 105 -1.40 17.75 6.29
CA SER A 105 -0.19 18.44 6.80
C SER A 105 0.78 17.48 7.49
N VAL A 106 0.87 16.25 7.00
CA VAL A 106 1.76 15.21 7.52
C VAL A 106 2.58 14.64 6.37
N ALA A 107 3.91 14.57 6.54
CA ALA A 107 4.80 14.04 5.51
C ALA A 107 4.53 12.56 5.24
N ASN A 108 4.34 11.79 6.31
CA ASN A 108 4.15 10.33 6.24
C ASN A 108 2.81 9.93 6.88
N PRO A 109 1.69 9.92 6.14
CA PRO A 109 0.39 9.49 6.65
C PRO A 109 0.39 8.04 7.15
N VAL A 110 1.23 7.15 6.64
CA VAL A 110 1.39 5.78 7.15
C VAL A 110 1.86 5.76 8.61
N ARG A 111 2.74 6.67 9.02
CA ARG A 111 3.18 6.80 10.42
C ARG A 111 2.06 7.35 11.31
N LEU A 112 1.20 8.19 10.76
CA LEU A 112 0.02 8.66 11.48
C LEU A 112 -1.04 7.56 11.62
N ALA A 113 -1.23 6.72 10.61
CA ALA A 113 -2.07 5.53 10.71
C ALA A 113 -1.54 4.57 11.80
N ARG A 114 -0.20 4.44 11.93
CA ARG A 114 0.42 3.69 13.04
C ARG A 114 0.08 4.31 14.40
N ALA A 115 0.14 5.62 14.55
CA ALA A 115 -0.23 6.28 15.80
C ALA A 115 -1.70 6.03 16.20
N VAL A 116 -2.62 5.97 15.23
CA VAL A 116 -4.03 5.56 15.46
C VAL A 116 -4.09 4.12 15.99
N LEU A 117 -3.37 3.20 15.36
CA LEU A 117 -3.28 1.79 15.81
C LEU A 117 -2.73 1.68 17.23
N ASP A 118 -1.69 2.44 17.55
CA ASP A 118 -1.01 2.36 18.86
C ASP A 118 -1.88 2.93 20.00
N GLU A 119 -2.67 3.99 19.75
CA GLU A 119 -3.65 4.45 20.75
C GLU A 119 -4.81 3.45 20.92
N GLY A 120 -5.20 2.73 19.87
CA GLY A 120 -6.15 1.62 19.93
C GLY A 120 -7.58 2.01 20.34
N ARG A 121 -7.93 3.30 20.28
CA ARG A 121 -9.25 3.83 20.64
C ARG A 121 -10.19 3.81 19.44
N GLU A 122 -9.68 4.23 18.30
CA GLU A 122 -10.36 4.29 17.00
C GLU A 122 -9.58 3.47 15.98
N VAL A 123 -10.26 3.02 14.92
CA VAL A 123 -9.59 2.40 13.76
C VAL A 123 -9.32 3.43 12.67
N LEU A 124 -10.17 4.42 12.50
CA LEU A 124 -10.07 5.42 11.43
C LEU A 124 -10.32 6.82 11.97
N LEU A 125 -9.36 7.73 11.74
CA LEU A 125 -9.48 9.16 11.97
C LEU A 125 -9.39 9.93 10.66
N VAL A 126 -10.25 10.94 10.46
CA VAL A 126 -10.26 11.76 9.24
C VAL A 126 -10.09 13.24 9.55
N GLY A 127 -9.41 13.95 8.64
CA GLY A 127 -9.31 15.40 8.67
C GLY A 127 -8.55 15.97 9.87
N ALA A 128 -9.05 17.07 10.43
CA ALA A 128 -8.39 17.85 11.48
C ALA A 128 -8.06 17.10 12.78
N PRO A 129 -8.92 16.19 13.30
CA PRO A 129 -8.57 15.37 14.48
C PRO A 129 -7.31 14.53 14.27
N ALA A 130 -7.11 13.96 13.09
CA ALA A 130 -5.90 13.22 12.76
C ALA A 130 -4.64 14.11 12.81
N ALA A 131 -4.73 15.38 12.37
CA ALA A 131 -3.63 16.34 12.47
C ALA A 131 -3.28 16.69 13.94
N THR A 132 -4.24 16.64 14.85
CA THR A 132 -4.00 16.81 16.29
C THR A 132 -3.24 15.62 16.87
N LEU A 133 -3.61 14.41 16.48
CA LEU A 133 -2.89 13.19 16.86
C LEU A 133 -1.44 13.23 16.37
N ALA A 134 -1.19 13.67 15.14
CA ALA A 134 0.16 13.81 14.59
C ALA A 134 1.06 14.68 15.48
N ARG A 135 0.54 15.80 16.01
CA ARG A 135 1.29 16.65 16.95
C ARG A 135 1.63 15.94 18.25
N ARG A 136 0.69 15.19 18.83
CA ARG A 136 0.89 14.45 20.09
C ARG A 136 1.97 13.38 19.96
N HIS A 137 2.06 12.74 18.80
CA HIS A 137 3.07 11.71 18.50
C HIS A 137 4.38 12.28 17.92
N GLY A 138 4.57 13.60 17.90
CA GLY A 138 5.80 14.22 17.40
C GLY A 138 6.08 13.95 15.91
N LEU A 139 5.05 13.62 15.11
CA LEU A 139 5.22 13.33 13.70
C LEU A 139 5.56 14.60 12.92
N GLN A 140 6.43 14.45 11.91
CA GLN A 140 6.84 15.55 11.06
C GLN A 140 5.64 16.18 10.37
N ARG A 141 5.36 17.42 10.75
CA ARG A 141 4.40 18.26 10.05
C ARG A 141 5.10 19.03 8.95
N VAL A 142 4.40 19.14 7.83
CA VAL A 142 4.82 19.96 6.69
C VAL A 142 3.70 20.91 6.33
N ALA A 143 4.04 22.09 5.79
CA ALA A 143 3.03 22.93 5.17
C ALA A 143 2.36 22.13 4.04
N ALA A 144 1.04 22.23 3.90
CA ALA A 144 0.32 21.48 2.87
C ALA A 144 0.88 21.76 1.46
N GLU A 145 1.31 22.99 1.25
CA GLU A 145 1.93 23.46 -0.01
C GLU A 145 3.27 22.78 -0.28
N ALA A 146 4.03 22.39 0.74
CA ALA A 146 5.31 21.70 0.60
C ALA A 146 5.15 20.26 0.06
N LEU A 147 3.96 19.67 0.20
CA LEU A 147 3.62 18.37 -0.40
C LEU A 147 3.32 18.47 -1.90
N VAL A 148 3.06 19.68 -2.39
CA VAL A 148 2.71 19.92 -3.80
C VAL A 148 3.97 20.00 -4.66
N THR A 149 4.29 18.94 -5.37
CA THR A 149 5.42 18.97 -6.30
C THR A 149 5.10 19.80 -7.56
N PRO A 150 6.11 20.39 -8.24
CA PRO A 150 5.88 21.05 -9.51
C PRO A 150 5.22 20.15 -10.58
N ALA A 151 5.54 18.86 -10.56
CA ALA A 151 4.92 17.87 -11.46
C ALA A 151 3.43 17.64 -11.14
N ALA A 152 3.05 17.53 -9.86
CA ALA A 152 1.65 17.41 -9.44
C ALA A 152 0.85 18.66 -9.80
N ARG A 153 1.43 19.87 -9.59
CA ARG A 153 0.82 21.14 -9.97
C ARG A 153 0.56 21.24 -11.47
N ARG A 154 1.55 20.96 -12.30
CA ARG A 154 1.39 20.95 -13.77
C ARG A 154 0.33 19.95 -14.25
N ARG A 155 0.24 18.77 -13.65
CA ARG A 155 -0.79 17.79 -13.98
C ARG A 155 -2.18 18.31 -13.63
N TRP A 156 -2.34 18.90 -12.47
CA TRP A 156 -3.60 19.48 -12.02
C TRP A 156 -4.07 20.63 -12.94
N GLU A 157 -3.18 21.55 -13.31
CA GLU A 157 -3.47 22.67 -14.23
C GLU A 157 -3.92 22.17 -15.60
N ARG A 158 -3.34 21.08 -16.10
CA ARG A 158 -3.72 20.47 -17.38
C ARG A 158 -4.98 19.60 -17.29
N ARG A 159 -5.53 19.41 -16.09
CA ARG A 159 -6.63 18.49 -15.83
C ARG A 159 -6.35 17.07 -16.33
N ASP A 160 -5.09 16.63 -16.22
CA ASP A 160 -4.69 15.29 -16.61
C ASP A 160 -5.40 14.26 -15.70
N GLU A 161 -6.28 13.48 -16.30
CA GLU A 161 -6.90 12.32 -15.62
C GLU A 161 -5.80 11.27 -15.36
N ALA A 162 -5.28 11.27 -14.15
CA ALA A 162 -4.39 10.20 -13.70
C ALA A 162 -5.23 9.20 -12.92
N PRO A 163 -5.24 7.90 -13.32
CA PRO A 163 -5.80 6.87 -12.45
C PRO A 163 -5.11 6.94 -11.09
N GLY A 164 -5.89 6.79 -10.02
CA GLY A 164 -5.36 6.77 -8.67
C GLY A 164 -4.35 5.64 -8.54
N GLU A 165 -3.08 6.00 -8.39
CA GLU A 165 -2.03 5.06 -8.04
C GLU A 165 -1.87 5.08 -6.52
N THR A 166 -1.67 3.93 -5.93
CA THR A 166 -1.58 3.73 -4.47
C THR A 166 -0.30 2.96 -4.20
N VAL A 167 0.45 3.33 -3.18
CA VAL A 167 1.62 2.56 -2.75
C VAL A 167 1.25 1.66 -1.58
N GLY A 168 1.94 0.52 -1.44
CA GLY A 168 1.69 -0.35 -0.31
C GLY A 168 2.72 -1.45 -0.16
N ALA A 169 2.66 -2.12 0.98
CA ALA A 169 3.53 -3.22 1.33
C ALA A 169 2.80 -4.28 2.16
N VAL A 170 3.26 -5.53 2.04
CA VAL A 170 2.88 -6.65 2.90
C VAL A 170 4.13 -7.35 3.40
N ALA A 171 4.14 -7.76 4.65
CA ALA A 171 5.28 -8.46 5.24
C ALA A 171 4.85 -9.61 6.15
N ARG A 172 5.78 -10.57 6.30
CA ARG A 172 5.82 -11.56 7.38
C ARG A 172 7.15 -11.45 8.09
N ASP A 173 7.14 -11.45 9.42
CA ASP A 173 8.37 -11.41 10.21
C ASP A 173 8.84 -12.82 10.63
N ALA A 174 9.97 -12.88 11.36
CA ALA A 174 10.57 -14.13 11.82
C ALA A 174 9.70 -14.87 12.86
N ARG A 175 8.79 -14.17 13.56
CA ARG A 175 7.85 -14.75 14.53
C ARG A 175 6.61 -15.32 13.86
N GLY A 176 6.41 -15.07 12.56
CA GLY A 176 5.27 -15.51 11.79
C GLY A 176 4.12 -14.51 11.74
N ALA A 177 4.22 -13.38 12.40
CA ALA A 177 3.23 -12.31 12.31
C ALA A 177 3.24 -11.67 10.92
N VAL A 178 2.06 -11.32 10.40
CA VAL A 178 1.91 -10.64 9.10
C VAL A 178 1.37 -9.23 9.29
N ALA A 179 1.70 -8.35 8.36
CA ALA A 179 1.19 -6.98 8.34
C ALA A 179 1.04 -6.44 6.92
N ALA A 180 0.18 -5.44 6.78
CA ALA A 180 0.00 -4.67 5.56
C ALA A 180 -0.04 -3.17 5.85
N ALA A 181 0.41 -2.37 4.89
CA ALA A 181 0.29 -0.93 4.88
C ALA A 181 -0.03 -0.43 3.47
N THR A 182 -0.86 0.60 3.37
CA THR A 182 -1.26 1.20 2.09
C THR A 182 -1.36 2.71 2.26
N SER A 183 -0.92 3.49 1.26
CA SER A 183 -0.94 4.96 1.30
C SER A 183 -1.18 5.57 -0.08
N THR A 184 -1.89 6.69 -0.14
CA THR A 184 -2.24 7.34 -1.40
C THR A 184 -2.59 8.81 -1.26
N GLY A 185 -2.39 9.57 -2.35
CA GLY A 185 -3.03 10.87 -2.59
C GLY A 185 -4.44 10.76 -3.18
N GLY A 186 -4.92 9.55 -3.48
CA GLY A 186 -6.23 9.31 -4.08
C GLY A 186 -6.29 9.58 -5.58
N LEU A 187 -7.45 10.03 -6.07
CA LEU A 187 -7.70 10.35 -7.47
C LEU A 187 -7.35 11.81 -7.79
N ALA A 188 -6.78 12.06 -8.97
CA ALA A 188 -6.56 13.41 -9.45
C ALA A 188 -7.90 14.16 -9.59
N GLY A 189 -7.97 15.39 -9.07
CA GLY A 189 -9.18 16.19 -9.09
C GLY A 189 -10.30 15.68 -8.17
N LYS A 190 -10.02 14.81 -7.22
CA LYS A 190 -11.01 14.34 -6.23
C LYS A 190 -11.63 15.50 -5.46
N ARG A 191 -12.88 15.36 -5.05
CA ARG A 191 -13.53 16.29 -4.12
C ARG A 191 -12.80 16.30 -2.78
N ARG A 192 -12.79 17.45 -2.11
CA ARG A 192 -12.31 17.54 -0.73
C ARG A 192 -13.09 16.59 0.19
N GLY A 193 -12.34 15.91 1.08
CA GLY A 193 -12.93 14.93 1.98
C GLY A 193 -13.22 13.57 1.35
N ARG A 194 -12.92 13.37 0.04
CA ARG A 194 -13.01 12.03 -0.56
C ARG A 194 -11.92 11.14 0.02
N VAL A 195 -12.30 10.04 0.64
CA VAL A 195 -11.43 9.00 1.17
C VAL A 195 -11.52 7.77 0.27
N GLY A 196 -10.35 7.23 -0.13
CA GLY A 196 -10.24 6.04 -0.97
C GLY A 196 -10.14 4.75 -0.19
N ASP A 197 -9.96 3.65 -0.94
CA ASP A 197 -9.79 2.29 -0.43
C ASP A 197 -8.59 2.15 0.53
N SER A 198 -7.54 2.95 0.34
CA SER A 198 -6.31 2.89 1.14
C SER A 198 -6.51 3.15 2.63
N ALA A 199 -7.58 3.87 3.03
CA ALA A 199 -7.95 4.07 4.43
C ALA A 199 -9.01 3.08 4.93
N VAL A 200 -9.55 2.22 4.06
CA VAL A 200 -10.67 1.33 4.39
C VAL A 200 -10.14 -0.09 4.60
N ILE A 201 -10.12 -0.52 5.86
CA ILE A 201 -9.71 -1.87 6.24
C ILE A 201 -10.62 -2.90 5.59
N GLY A 202 -10.02 -3.91 4.95
CA GLY A 202 -10.73 -4.92 4.14
C GLY A 202 -10.84 -4.56 2.66
N ALA A 203 -10.79 -3.27 2.30
CA ALA A 203 -10.77 -2.81 0.92
C ALA A 203 -9.35 -2.70 0.37
N GLY A 204 -8.58 -1.70 0.79
CA GLY A 204 -7.20 -1.46 0.35
C GLY A 204 -6.14 -2.21 1.13
N THR A 205 -6.41 -2.54 2.39
CA THR A 205 -5.45 -3.13 3.35
C THR A 205 -6.15 -4.15 4.24
N TYR A 206 -5.55 -5.32 4.44
CA TYR A 206 -5.99 -6.27 5.46
C TYR A 206 -4.85 -7.20 5.87
N ALA A 207 -4.86 -7.66 7.14
CA ALA A 207 -3.92 -8.65 7.68
C ALA A 207 -4.59 -9.55 8.72
N ASP A 208 -4.31 -10.86 8.68
CA ASP A 208 -4.72 -11.87 9.66
C ASP A 208 -3.63 -12.96 9.69
N ASP A 209 -2.99 -13.17 10.86
CA ASP A 209 -1.89 -14.14 11.01
C ASP A 209 -2.30 -15.57 10.63
N ARG A 210 -3.60 -15.89 10.67
CA ARG A 210 -4.11 -17.21 10.28
C ARG A 210 -4.18 -17.41 8.77
N VAL A 211 -4.18 -16.31 7.99
CA VAL A 211 -4.39 -16.37 6.54
C VAL A 211 -3.24 -15.70 5.79
N GLY A 212 -2.94 -14.43 6.12
CA GLY A 212 -1.95 -13.62 5.43
C GLY A 212 -2.28 -12.14 5.45
N ALA A 213 -1.60 -11.37 4.58
CA ALA A 213 -1.82 -9.93 4.47
C ALA A 213 -1.90 -9.51 3.00
N GLY A 214 -2.60 -8.40 2.74
CA GLY A 214 -2.79 -7.87 1.39
C GLY A 214 -2.83 -6.35 1.33
N SER A 215 -2.35 -5.80 0.19
CA SER A 215 -2.47 -4.39 -0.19
C SER A 215 -2.91 -4.29 -1.64
N ALA A 216 -3.89 -3.42 -1.89
CA ALA A 216 -4.51 -3.20 -3.20
C ALA A 216 -4.16 -1.82 -3.78
N THR A 217 -4.24 -1.71 -5.12
CA THR A 217 -4.06 -0.47 -5.86
C THR A 217 -4.92 -0.47 -7.12
N GLY A 218 -5.62 0.64 -7.38
CA GLY A 218 -6.53 0.77 -8.52
C GLY A 218 -7.66 1.76 -8.27
N PRO A 219 -8.82 1.61 -8.94
CA PRO A 219 -9.99 2.46 -8.74
C PRO A 219 -10.59 2.24 -7.35
N GLY A 220 -10.37 3.17 -6.42
CA GLY A 220 -10.76 3.06 -5.02
C GLY A 220 -12.24 2.74 -4.82
N GLU A 221 -13.12 3.38 -5.60
CA GLU A 221 -14.57 3.16 -5.53
C GLU A 221 -14.98 1.72 -5.86
N ALA A 222 -14.29 1.08 -6.80
CA ALA A 222 -14.53 -0.31 -7.14
C ALA A 222 -13.96 -1.26 -6.09
N ILE A 223 -12.75 -0.95 -5.61
CA ILE A 223 -12.05 -1.71 -4.57
C ILE A 223 -12.86 -1.71 -3.26
N ILE A 224 -13.40 -0.55 -2.83
CA ILE A 224 -14.27 -0.42 -1.65
C ILE A 224 -15.54 -1.27 -1.80
N ARG A 225 -16.23 -1.15 -2.95
CA ARG A 225 -17.50 -1.86 -3.17
C ARG A 225 -17.39 -3.37 -3.14
N ILE A 226 -16.20 -3.91 -3.49
CA ILE A 226 -15.93 -5.36 -3.44
C ILE A 226 -15.35 -5.78 -2.08
N GLY A 227 -14.65 -4.88 -1.36
CA GLY A 227 -13.81 -5.27 -0.24
C GLY A 227 -12.62 -6.11 -0.73
N LEU A 228 -11.88 -5.60 -1.74
CA LEU A 228 -11.02 -6.41 -2.61
C LEU A 228 -9.97 -7.21 -1.84
N VAL A 229 -9.30 -6.61 -0.84
CA VAL A 229 -8.25 -7.31 -0.08
C VAL A 229 -8.87 -8.39 0.81
N ARG A 230 -10.05 -8.14 1.40
CA ARG A 230 -10.75 -9.16 2.18
C ARG A 230 -11.15 -10.35 1.30
N VAL A 231 -11.72 -10.11 0.12
CA VAL A 231 -12.02 -11.15 -0.88
C VAL A 231 -10.75 -11.91 -1.27
N ALA A 232 -9.61 -11.21 -1.45
CA ALA A 232 -8.35 -11.86 -1.78
C ALA A 232 -7.87 -12.80 -0.67
N LEU A 233 -8.03 -12.41 0.61
CA LEU A 233 -7.68 -13.28 1.74
C LEU A 233 -8.64 -14.45 1.90
N ASP A 234 -9.93 -14.28 1.62
CA ASP A 234 -10.89 -15.41 1.61
C ASP A 234 -10.51 -16.44 0.53
N HIS A 235 -10.11 -15.97 -0.67
CA HIS A 235 -9.54 -16.84 -1.69
C HIS A 235 -8.20 -17.46 -1.25
N LEU A 236 -7.36 -16.72 -0.53
CA LEU A 236 -6.07 -17.19 -0.05
C LEU A 236 -6.22 -18.33 0.95
N ALA A 237 -7.21 -18.26 1.84
CA ALA A 237 -7.52 -19.31 2.79
C ALA A 237 -7.88 -20.67 2.10
N ALA A 238 -8.48 -20.58 0.91
CA ALA A 238 -8.86 -21.75 0.11
C ALA A 238 -7.82 -22.13 -0.96
N ALA A 239 -6.91 -21.22 -1.32
CA ALA A 239 -6.00 -21.38 -2.44
C ALA A 239 -4.69 -22.08 -2.08
N ARG A 240 -4.05 -22.70 -3.10
CA ARG A 240 -2.71 -23.30 -2.96
C ARG A 240 -1.57 -22.29 -3.16
N SER A 241 -1.84 -21.09 -3.67
CA SER A 241 -0.82 -20.04 -3.86
C SER A 241 -1.39 -18.65 -3.72
N ALA A 242 -0.60 -17.73 -3.14
CA ALA A 242 -0.97 -16.33 -2.98
C ALA A 242 -1.20 -15.61 -4.33
N THR A 243 -0.45 -15.95 -5.38
CA THR A 243 -0.66 -15.40 -6.73
C THR A 243 -2.00 -15.86 -7.32
N ALA A 244 -2.40 -17.12 -7.13
CA ALA A 244 -3.70 -17.61 -7.59
C ALA A 244 -4.84 -16.90 -6.87
N ALA A 245 -4.74 -16.70 -5.55
CA ALA A 245 -5.71 -15.96 -4.75
C ALA A 245 -5.86 -14.50 -5.25
N ALA A 246 -4.74 -13.80 -5.48
CA ALA A 246 -4.75 -12.45 -6.02
C ALA A 246 -5.44 -12.39 -7.40
N ARG A 247 -5.13 -13.33 -8.30
CA ARG A 247 -5.77 -13.40 -9.63
C ARG A 247 -7.28 -13.65 -9.52
N SER A 248 -7.71 -14.55 -8.63
CA SER A 248 -9.13 -14.84 -8.42
C SER A 248 -9.90 -13.62 -7.91
N ALA A 249 -9.35 -12.89 -6.95
CA ALA A 249 -9.97 -11.66 -6.44
C ALA A 249 -10.06 -10.57 -7.52
N LEU A 250 -9.00 -10.39 -8.33
CA LEU A 250 -9.04 -9.46 -9.46
C LEU A 250 -10.04 -9.87 -10.54
N ALA A 251 -10.22 -11.17 -10.77
CA ALA A 251 -11.25 -11.67 -11.69
C ALA A 251 -12.66 -11.34 -11.18
N VAL A 252 -12.92 -11.43 -9.86
CA VAL A 252 -14.20 -11.00 -9.25
C VAL A 252 -14.43 -9.51 -9.47
N LEU A 253 -13.40 -8.66 -9.24
CA LEU A 253 -13.49 -7.22 -9.47
C LEU A 253 -13.83 -6.90 -10.94
N GLN A 254 -13.10 -7.53 -11.86
CA GLN A 254 -13.29 -7.34 -13.30
C GLN A 254 -14.69 -7.80 -13.75
N ALA A 255 -15.13 -8.98 -13.33
CA ALA A 255 -16.42 -9.54 -13.71
C ALA A 255 -17.62 -8.74 -13.20
N ARG A 256 -17.52 -8.22 -11.96
CA ARG A 256 -18.65 -7.52 -11.33
C ARG A 256 -18.70 -6.03 -11.62
N LEU A 257 -17.55 -5.38 -11.82
CA LEU A 257 -17.44 -3.92 -11.91
C LEU A 257 -16.67 -3.42 -13.13
N GLY A 258 -16.13 -4.31 -13.99
CA GLY A 258 -15.35 -3.94 -15.16
C GLY A 258 -14.03 -3.22 -14.82
N ALA A 259 -13.59 -3.26 -13.56
CA ALA A 259 -12.46 -2.48 -13.08
C ALA A 259 -11.16 -3.29 -13.11
N SER A 260 -10.05 -2.59 -13.41
CA SER A 260 -8.69 -3.15 -13.39
C SER A 260 -7.93 -2.64 -12.17
N ALA A 261 -7.20 -3.53 -11.49
CA ALA A 261 -6.46 -3.23 -10.27
C ALA A 261 -5.19 -4.09 -10.16
N GLY A 262 -4.43 -3.89 -9.09
CA GLY A 262 -3.31 -4.72 -8.69
C GLY A 262 -3.39 -5.11 -7.22
N LEU A 263 -2.78 -6.24 -6.89
CA LEU A 263 -2.70 -6.80 -5.55
C LEU A 263 -1.31 -7.36 -5.27
N VAL A 264 -0.80 -7.10 -4.06
CA VAL A 264 0.29 -7.85 -3.45
C VAL A 264 -0.24 -8.55 -2.21
N LEU A 265 0.11 -9.83 -2.05
CA LEU A 265 -0.29 -10.66 -0.91
C LEU A 265 0.94 -11.34 -0.31
N THR A 266 0.89 -11.61 0.99
CA THR A 266 1.68 -12.64 1.65
C THR A 266 0.75 -13.61 2.34
N ASP A 267 1.02 -14.91 2.29
CA ASP A 267 0.29 -15.86 3.15
C ASP A 267 0.94 -15.98 4.53
N ALA A 268 0.30 -16.72 5.43
CA ALA A 268 0.79 -16.97 6.78
C ALA A 268 2.16 -17.69 6.83
N ARG A 269 2.61 -18.28 5.71
CA ARG A 269 3.92 -18.93 5.56
C ARG A 269 4.98 -18.02 4.91
N GLY A 270 4.64 -16.79 4.52
CA GLY A 270 5.53 -15.86 3.84
C GLY A 270 5.69 -16.12 2.34
N ARG A 271 4.79 -16.88 1.72
CA ARG A 271 4.76 -17.02 0.27
C ARG A 271 4.09 -15.78 -0.32
N LEU A 272 4.81 -15.09 -1.19
CA LEU A 272 4.36 -13.84 -1.79
C LEU A 272 3.52 -14.11 -3.05
N GLY A 273 2.48 -13.31 -3.23
CA GLY A 273 1.63 -13.30 -4.41
C GLY A 273 1.55 -11.90 -5.01
N VAL A 274 1.70 -11.81 -6.32
CA VAL A 274 1.57 -10.57 -7.10
C VAL A 274 0.65 -10.85 -8.28
N ALA A 275 -0.34 -9.99 -8.46
CA ALA A 275 -1.20 -10.03 -9.65
C ALA A 275 -1.69 -8.62 -10.01
N ARG A 276 -1.91 -8.39 -11.31
CA ARG A 276 -2.49 -7.16 -11.84
C ARG A 276 -3.31 -7.43 -13.09
N THR A 277 -4.30 -6.60 -13.33
CA THR A 277 -5.06 -6.52 -14.58
C THR A 277 -4.83 -5.19 -15.31
N THR A 278 -3.99 -4.30 -14.75
CA THR A 278 -3.52 -3.06 -15.36
C THR A 278 -2.28 -3.30 -16.24
N PRO A 279 -1.94 -2.38 -17.16
CA PRO A 279 -0.73 -2.51 -18.00
C PRO A 279 0.57 -2.59 -17.22
N SER A 280 0.67 -1.89 -16.08
CA SER A 280 1.90 -1.85 -15.26
C SER A 280 1.58 -1.79 -13.76
N MET A 281 2.47 -2.34 -12.96
CA MET A 281 2.54 -2.20 -11.50
C MET A 281 3.97 -2.50 -11.07
N PRO A 282 4.81 -1.49 -10.77
CA PRO A 282 6.15 -1.74 -10.28
C PRO A 282 6.09 -2.41 -8.91
N VAL A 283 6.73 -3.56 -8.77
CA VAL A 283 6.77 -4.35 -7.53
C VAL A 283 8.20 -4.78 -7.24
N ALA A 284 8.57 -4.73 -5.98
CA ALA A 284 9.81 -5.33 -5.47
C ALA A 284 9.48 -6.32 -4.35
N VAL A 285 10.18 -7.45 -4.35
CA VAL A 285 10.02 -8.48 -3.34
C VAL A 285 11.36 -8.79 -2.66
N ARG A 286 11.31 -9.11 -1.38
CA ARG A 286 12.43 -9.52 -0.57
C ARG A 286 12.06 -10.74 0.26
N ARG A 287 12.96 -11.70 0.36
CA ARG A 287 12.80 -12.94 1.15
C ARG A 287 14.14 -13.48 1.58
N VAL A 288 14.12 -14.39 2.53
CA VAL A 288 15.33 -15.11 2.97
C VAL A 288 16.03 -15.76 1.78
N GLY A 289 17.35 -15.66 1.75
CA GLY A 289 18.20 -16.21 0.69
C GLY A 289 18.37 -15.34 -0.56
N ALA A 290 17.60 -14.24 -0.70
CA ALA A 290 17.83 -13.27 -1.76
C ALA A 290 18.87 -12.23 -1.31
N ALA A 291 19.91 -11.96 -2.11
CA ALA A 291 20.95 -10.99 -1.77
C ALA A 291 20.44 -9.53 -1.82
N ARG A 292 19.44 -9.24 -2.64
CA ARG A 292 18.81 -7.92 -2.83
C ARG A 292 17.35 -8.06 -3.22
N ALA A 293 16.62 -6.95 -3.23
CA ALA A 293 15.25 -6.91 -3.71
C ALA A 293 15.17 -7.34 -5.19
N LEU A 294 14.18 -8.19 -5.48
CA LEU A 294 13.88 -8.66 -6.83
C LEU A 294 12.71 -7.85 -7.37
N LEU A 295 12.88 -7.25 -8.54
CA LEU A 295 11.80 -6.58 -9.25
C LEU A 295 10.92 -7.63 -9.95
N VAL A 296 9.61 -7.46 -9.82
CA VAL A 296 8.59 -8.31 -10.45
C VAL A 296 7.83 -7.45 -11.46
N ASP A 297 7.70 -7.94 -12.69
CA ASP A 297 6.96 -7.28 -13.79
C ASP A 297 5.54 -7.81 -13.91
#